data_dce40a7c922923e8d04bf292550a0b84
#
_entry.id   dce40a7c922923e8d04bf292550a0b84
#
_cell.length_a   1.000
_cell.length_b   1.000
_cell.length_c   1.000
_cell.angle_alpha   90.00
_cell.angle_beta   90.00
_cell.angle_gamma   90.00
#
_symmetry.space_group_name_H-M   'P 1'
#
loop_
_entity.id
_entity.type
_entity.pdbx_description
1 polymer ?
#
loop_
_entity_poly.entity_id
_entity_poly.type
_entity_poly.pdbx_seq_one_letter_code
_entity_poly.pdbx_strand_id
1 'polypeptide(L)'
;MRNILWIVPLLAVLATAQEPDFSNVQIKVTKVAGTVYMLEGDGGNIGVSIGTDGIVLVDDQWAPLGDKIQAALKGITDKPVLFVINTHWHRDHTGGNAYFQRHAPVIAQENVRERLKSGGQSAAGTRVPPAPKEALPIITFNAAATLHLNGEDIRALHFPRAHTDGDAVVFFSQSKVVHMGDIFVTYGFPFIDLQSGGSVRGMIAAIEQVMATAPADAKIIPGHGPVSNVADMKPFLAMLKDSAARVQKGIEEGKTVDQLKNENVLAGYESWGGPEKHITTDKFIDTLYNDLKENKTGGFDKHR
;
A
#
# COMPACT_ATOMS: atom_id res chain seq x y z
N MET A 1 40.76 46.14 27.78
CA MET A 1 40.79 44.70 27.48
C MET A 1 39.57 44.39 26.61
N ARG A 2 39.78 44.12 25.32
CA ARG A 2 38.67 43.86 24.38
C ARG A 2 38.49 42.35 24.29
N ASN A 3 37.35 41.85 24.76
CA ASN A 3 36.98 40.45 24.63
C ASN A 3 36.55 40.17 23.17
N ILE A 4 37.36 39.37 22.46
CA ILE A 4 37.01 38.85 21.13
C ILE A 4 36.19 37.59 21.35
N LEU A 5 34.85 37.64 21.02
CA LEU A 5 34.00 36.46 20.95
C LEU A 5 34.30 35.72 19.63
N TRP A 6 34.79 34.49 19.74
CA TRP A 6 34.90 33.57 18.61
C TRP A 6 33.55 32.93 18.38
N ILE A 7 32.90 33.28 17.27
CA ILE A 7 31.70 32.54 16.76
C ILE A 7 32.21 31.36 15.99
N VAL A 8 32.06 30.16 16.56
CA VAL A 8 32.27 28.89 15.84
C VAL A 8 31.03 28.60 15.02
N PRO A 9 31.11 28.51 13.67
CA PRO A 9 29.97 28.13 12.86
C PRO A 9 29.67 26.66 13.11
N LEU A 10 28.46 26.35 13.61
CA LEU A 10 27.92 25.00 13.70
C LEU A 10 27.54 24.55 12.29
N LEU A 11 28.41 23.80 11.63
CA LEU A 11 28.06 23.11 10.37
C LEU A 11 27.06 22.01 10.71
N ALA A 12 25.79 22.25 10.44
CA ALA A 12 24.77 21.19 10.41
C ALA A 12 25.09 20.25 9.24
N VAL A 13 25.63 19.07 9.54
CA VAL A 13 25.74 17.97 8.60
C VAL A 13 24.32 17.48 8.34
N LEU A 14 23.74 17.88 7.22
CA LEU A 14 22.53 17.26 6.68
C LEU A 14 22.91 15.81 6.29
N ALA A 15 22.58 14.86 7.13
CA ALA A 15 22.64 13.45 6.75
C ALA A 15 21.60 13.24 5.61
N THR A 16 22.08 13.21 4.39
CA THR A 16 21.28 12.75 3.25
C THR A 16 21.06 11.26 3.45
N ALA A 17 19.81 10.86 3.68
CA ALA A 17 19.45 9.45 3.61
C ALA A 17 19.90 8.94 2.23
N GLN A 18 20.73 7.90 2.21
CA GLN A 18 21.20 7.29 0.98
C GLN A 18 19.99 6.68 0.28
N GLU A 19 19.73 7.10 -0.97
CA GLU A 19 18.66 6.49 -1.78
C GLU A 19 18.96 4.99 -1.93
N PRO A 20 17.92 4.12 -1.91
CA PRO A 20 18.13 2.69 -2.12
C PRO A 20 18.83 2.41 -3.44
N ASP A 21 19.76 1.44 -3.44
CA ASP A 21 20.44 1.02 -4.67
C ASP A 21 19.59 -0.01 -5.43
N PHE A 22 19.00 0.41 -6.52
CA PHE A 22 18.19 -0.43 -7.41
C PHE A 22 18.98 -1.07 -8.56
N SER A 23 20.31 -0.93 -8.59
CA SER A 23 21.16 -1.43 -9.71
C SER A 23 20.97 -2.93 -9.96
N ASN A 24 20.89 -3.72 -8.90
CA ASN A 24 20.78 -5.18 -8.93
C ASN A 24 19.34 -5.71 -9.00
N VAL A 25 18.33 -4.82 -8.91
CA VAL A 25 16.94 -5.24 -8.97
C VAL A 25 16.59 -5.79 -10.35
N GLN A 26 16.02 -6.99 -10.38
CA GLN A 26 15.46 -7.63 -11.58
C GLN A 26 13.95 -7.60 -11.51
N ILE A 27 13.29 -7.24 -12.61
CA ILE A 27 11.83 -7.29 -12.69
C ILE A 27 11.41 -8.70 -13.12
N LYS A 28 10.81 -9.42 -12.20
CA LYS A 28 10.23 -10.73 -12.46
C LYS A 28 8.82 -10.56 -13.02
N VAL A 29 8.51 -11.26 -14.09
CA VAL A 29 7.19 -11.26 -14.74
C VAL A 29 6.49 -12.58 -14.47
N THR A 30 5.27 -12.51 -13.92
CA THR A 30 4.44 -13.68 -13.66
C THR A 30 3.10 -13.52 -14.37
N LYS A 31 2.72 -14.46 -15.25
CA LYS A 31 1.37 -14.53 -15.82
C LYS A 31 0.39 -14.95 -14.72
N VAL A 32 -0.66 -14.16 -14.49
CA VAL A 32 -1.64 -14.43 -13.42
C VAL A 32 -2.86 -15.16 -14.00
N ALA A 33 -3.63 -14.52 -14.89
CA ALA A 33 -4.76 -15.11 -15.60
C ALA A 33 -5.18 -14.18 -16.76
N GLY A 34 -5.87 -14.73 -17.76
CA GLY A 34 -6.44 -13.95 -18.88
C GLY A 34 -5.44 -12.97 -19.49
N THR A 35 -5.73 -11.68 -19.45
CA THR A 35 -4.88 -10.59 -19.93
C THR A 35 -3.90 -10.10 -18.85
N VAL A 36 -3.97 -10.62 -17.60
CA VAL A 36 -3.32 -10.04 -16.43
C VAL A 36 -2.01 -10.73 -16.10
N TYR A 37 -0.99 -9.92 -15.82
CA TYR A 37 0.33 -10.28 -15.31
C TYR A 37 0.61 -9.55 -14.00
N MET A 38 1.58 -10.02 -13.24
CA MET A 38 2.17 -9.34 -12.10
C MET A 38 3.67 -9.15 -12.34
N LEU A 39 4.18 -7.95 -12.05
CA LEU A 39 5.60 -7.67 -12.01
C LEU A 39 6.04 -7.51 -10.55
N GLU A 40 7.15 -8.18 -10.21
CA GLU A 40 7.83 -8.10 -8.92
C GLU A 40 9.20 -7.48 -9.12
N GLY A 41 9.54 -6.47 -8.31
CA GLY A 41 10.86 -5.82 -8.31
C GLY A 41 11.28 -5.54 -6.87
N ASP A 42 11.56 -4.26 -6.58
CA ASP A 42 11.70 -3.75 -5.22
C ASP A 42 10.54 -2.79 -4.96
N GLY A 43 9.78 -3.01 -3.87
CA GLY A 43 8.52 -2.31 -3.58
C GLY A 43 7.28 -3.16 -3.84
N GLY A 44 6.14 -2.50 -4.00
CA GLY A 44 4.86 -3.17 -4.20
C GLY A 44 4.75 -3.91 -5.53
N ASN A 45 3.90 -4.92 -5.56
CA ASN A 45 3.60 -5.64 -6.80
C ASN A 45 2.90 -4.73 -7.81
N ILE A 46 3.28 -4.83 -9.07
CA ILE A 46 2.60 -4.12 -10.17
C ILE A 46 1.64 -5.10 -10.86
N GLY A 47 0.34 -4.77 -10.88
CA GLY A 47 -0.62 -5.44 -11.74
C GLY A 47 -0.54 -4.90 -13.17
N VAL A 48 -0.68 -5.77 -14.16
CA VAL A 48 -0.56 -5.37 -15.58
C VAL A 48 -1.65 -6.03 -16.40
N SER A 49 -2.50 -5.25 -17.07
CA SER A 49 -3.38 -5.76 -18.13
C SER A 49 -2.76 -5.50 -19.50
N ILE A 50 -2.63 -6.54 -20.33
CA ILE A 50 -2.04 -6.47 -21.67
C ILE A 50 -3.03 -7.03 -22.69
N GLY A 51 -3.35 -6.26 -23.73
CA GLY A 51 -4.21 -6.70 -24.82
C GLY A 51 -4.05 -5.87 -26.09
N THR A 52 -5.06 -5.92 -26.96
CA THR A 52 -5.01 -5.25 -28.27
C THR A 52 -4.95 -3.73 -28.19
N ASP A 53 -5.51 -3.14 -27.11
CA ASP A 53 -5.57 -1.70 -26.96
C ASP A 53 -4.22 -1.13 -26.46
N GLY A 54 -3.57 -1.83 -25.54
CA GLY A 54 -2.31 -1.40 -24.92
C GLY A 54 -2.09 -2.02 -23.56
N ILE A 55 -1.39 -1.31 -22.69
CA ILE A 55 -1.05 -1.74 -21.34
C ILE A 55 -1.73 -0.82 -20.33
N VAL A 56 -2.34 -1.40 -19.29
CA VAL A 56 -2.75 -0.69 -18.07
C VAL A 56 -1.92 -1.24 -16.91
N LEU A 57 -1.25 -0.35 -16.17
CA LEU A 57 -0.53 -0.69 -14.95
C LEU A 57 -1.39 -0.41 -13.73
N VAL A 58 -1.24 -1.22 -12.69
CA VAL A 58 -1.70 -0.95 -11.32
C VAL A 58 -0.47 -0.87 -10.45
N ASP A 59 -0.17 0.33 -9.97
CA ASP A 59 1.06 0.75 -9.32
C ASP A 59 2.29 0.77 -10.25
N ASP A 60 3.40 1.38 -9.79
CA ASP A 60 4.57 1.60 -10.63
C ASP A 60 5.91 1.62 -9.87
N GLN A 61 5.91 1.20 -8.60
CA GLN A 61 7.07 1.07 -7.73
C GLN A 61 7.88 2.38 -7.61
N TRP A 62 9.18 2.32 -7.86
CA TRP A 62 10.13 3.41 -7.68
C TRP A 62 10.58 4.02 -9.02
N ALA A 63 10.79 5.34 -9.07
CA ALA A 63 11.25 6.03 -10.27
C ALA A 63 12.50 5.40 -10.93
N PRO A 64 13.55 4.98 -10.19
CA PRO A 64 14.73 4.35 -10.79
C PRO A 64 14.45 2.99 -11.45
N LEU A 65 13.33 2.35 -11.16
CA LEU A 65 12.93 1.09 -11.78
C LEU A 65 12.15 1.27 -13.09
N GLY A 66 11.76 2.50 -13.45
CA GLY A 66 10.91 2.76 -14.62
C GLY A 66 11.44 2.14 -15.92
N ASP A 67 12.73 2.30 -16.24
CA ASP A 67 13.34 1.70 -17.43
C ASP A 67 13.35 0.16 -17.38
N LYS A 68 13.58 -0.43 -16.20
CA LYS A 68 13.56 -1.89 -16.00
C LYS A 68 12.14 -2.45 -16.14
N ILE A 69 11.14 -1.76 -15.59
CA ILE A 69 9.72 -2.10 -15.75
C ILE A 69 9.34 -2.02 -17.22
N GLN A 70 9.71 -0.93 -17.91
CA GLN A 70 9.43 -0.77 -19.34
C GLN A 70 10.11 -1.85 -20.19
N ALA A 71 11.34 -2.26 -19.86
CA ALA A 71 12.03 -3.34 -20.53
C ALA A 71 11.35 -4.70 -20.31
N ALA A 72 10.87 -4.97 -19.08
CA ALA A 72 10.12 -6.19 -18.78
C ALA A 72 8.78 -6.23 -19.56
N LEU A 73 8.07 -5.11 -19.68
CA LEU A 73 6.84 -5.00 -20.48
C LEU A 73 7.12 -5.24 -21.97
N LYS A 74 8.20 -4.69 -22.53
CA LYS A 74 8.64 -4.93 -23.91
C LYS A 74 8.96 -6.39 -24.19
N GLY A 75 9.39 -7.14 -23.19
CA GLY A 75 9.57 -8.60 -23.30
C GLY A 75 8.25 -9.36 -23.53
N ILE A 76 7.09 -8.74 -23.31
CA ILE A 76 5.77 -9.35 -23.49
C ILE A 76 5.06 -8.78 -24.72
N THR A 77 5.14 -7.44 -24.93
CA THR A 77 4.43 -6.75 -26.00
C THR A 77 5.10 -5.42 -26.36
N ASP A 78 4.95 -5.01 -27.62
CA ASP A 78 5.39 -3.69 -28.09
C ASP A 78 4.34 -2.60 -27.89
N LYS A 79 3.18 -2.93 -27.29
CA LYS A 79 2.13 -1.95 -27.04
C LYS A 79 2.55 -0.92 -26.00
N PRO A 80 2.08 0.34 -26.11
CA PRO A 80 2.36 1.38 -25.13
C PRO A 80 1.60 1.19 -23.82
N VAL A 81 2.14 1.73 -22.73
CA VAL A 81 1.38 1.96 -21.49
C VAL A 81 0.39 3.10 -21.76
N LEU A 82 -0.88 2.85 -21.50
CA LEU A 82 -1.97 3.81 -21.72
C LEU A 82 -2.41 4.50 -20.44
N PHE A 83 -2.41 3.77 -19.31
CA PHE A 83 -2.83 4.27 -18.00
C PHE A 83 -2.03 3.60 -16.89
N VAL A 84 -1.84 4.35 -15.80
CA VAL A 84 -1.41 3.82 -14.51
C VAL A 84 -2.54 4.09 -13.50
N ILE A 85 -2.90 3.10 -12.68
CA ILE A 85 -3.84 3.24 -11.57
C ILE A 85 -3.03 3.04 -10.29
N ASN A 86 -3.00 4.02 -9.38
CA ASN A 86 -2.38 3.80 -8.08
C ASN A 86 -3.40 3.24 -7.08
N THR A 87 -2.98 2.23 -6.33
CA THR A 87 -3.78 1.61 -5.26
C THR A 87 -3.86 2.51 -4.03
N HIS A 88 -2.73 3.12 -3.63
CA HIS A 88 -2.63 4.04 -2.51
C HIS A 88 -1.41 4.97 -2.66
N TRP A 89 -1.09 5.80 -1.67
CA TRP A 89 -0.13 6.89 -1.82
C TRP A 89 1.33 6.55 -1.49
N HIS A 90 1.64 5.37 -0.93
CA HIS A 90 3.01 5.05 -0.52
C HIS A 90 3.98 5.00 -1.70
N ARG A 91 5.23 5.40 -1.44
CA ARG A 91 6.24 5.67 -2.48
C ARG A 91 6.67 4.42 -3.25
N ASP A 92 6.62 3.27 -2.64
CA ASP A 92 6.94 1.99 -3.29
C ASP A 92 5.81 1.47 -4.20
N HIS A 93 4.71 2.23 -4.31
CA HIS A 93 3.59 2.03 -5.24
C HIS A 93 3.43 3.17 -6.23
N THR A 94 3.88 4.40 -5.87
CA THR A 94 3.64 5.62 -6.65
C THR A 94 4.92 6.33 -7.09
N GLY A 95 6.09 5.80 -6.71
CA GLY A 95 7.36 6.47 -7.00
C GLY A 95 7.70 6.55 -8.48
N GLY A 96 7.15 5.67 -9.31
CA GLY A 96 7.27 5.68 -10.77
C GLY A 96 6.34 6.67 -11.48
N ASN A 97 5.38 7.30 -10.78
CA ASN A 97 4.38 8.17 -11.39
C ASN A 97 4.99 9.23 -12.33
N ALA A 98 6.03 9.94 -11.88
CA ALA A 98 6.69 10.96 -12.72
C ALA A 98 7.35 10.38 -13.98
N TYR A 99 7.77 9.12 -13.94
CA TYR A 99 8.33 8.42 -15.09
C TYR A 99 7.23 8.08 -16.10
N PHE A 100 6.16 7.42 -15.66
CA PHE A 100 5.11 6.95 -16.56
C PHE A 100 4.18 8.06 -17.02
N GLN A 101 3.88 9.07 -16.20
CA GLN A 101 2.94 10.15 -16.53
C GLN A 101 3.41 11.04 -17.69
N ARG A 102 4.65 10.92 -18.13
CA ARG A 102 5.12 11.55 -19.37
C ARG A 102 4.37 11.06 -20.61
N HIS A 103 3.81 9.84 -20.55
CA HIS A 103 3.18 9.18 -21.70
C HIS A 103 1.83 8.55 -21.37
N ALA A 104 1.57 8.24 -20.10
CA ALA A 104 0.39 7.54 -19.62
C ALA A 104 -0.20 8.27 -18.41
N PRO A 105 -1.42 8.81 -18.47
CA PRO A 105 -2.04 9.48 -17.34
C PRO A 105 -2.16 8.56 -16.14
N VAL A 106 -1.86 9.09 -14.94
CA VAL A 106 -2.03 8.42 -13.66
C VAL A 106 -3.41 8.71 -13.11
N ILE A 107 -4.10 7.65 -12.69
CA ILE A 107 -5.43 7.64 -12.10
C ILE A 107 -5.30 7.19 -10.65
N ALA A 108 -5.93 7.88 -9.71
CA ALA A 108 -5.95 7.48 -8.31
C ALA A 108 -7.21 7.97 -7.58
N GLN A 109 -7.44 7.44 -6.39
CA GLN A 109 -8.43 8.02 -5.49
C GLN A 109 -7.98 9.44 -5.04
N GLU A 110 -8.93 10.35 -4.77
CA GLU A 110 -8.65 11.76 -4.49
C GLU A 110 -7.65 11.94 -3.33
N ASN A 111 -7.78 11.17 -2.23
CA ASN A 111 -6.89 11.28 -1.09
C ASN A 111 -5.44 10.88 -1.44
N VAL A 112 -5.23 9.97 -2.37
CA VAL A 112 -3.88 9.62 -2.86
C VAL A 112 -3.19 10.87 -3.42
N ARG A 113 -3.88 11.62 -4.28
CA ARG A 113 -3.36 12.87 -4.83
C ARG A 113 -3.08 13.90 -3.74
N GLU A 114 -4.00 14.11 -2.80
CA GLU A 114 -3.82 15.09 -1.72
C GLU A 114 -2.66 14.71 -0.78
N ARG A 115 -2.47 13.41 -0.49
CA ARG A 115 -1.34 12.95 0.31
C ARG A 115 0.00 13.07 -0.42
N LEU A 116 0.05 12.72 -1.70
CA LEU A 116 1.25 12.95 -2.52
C LEU A 116 1.61 14.44 -2.57
N LYS A 117 0.62 15.34 -2.66
CA LYS A 117 0.81 16.78 -2.69
C LYS A 117 1.30 17.35 -1.36
N SER A 118 0.84 16.81 -0.23
CA SER A 118 1.21 17.30 1.12
C SER A 118 2.45 16.60 1.69
N GLY A 119 2.75 15.38 1.24
CA GLY A 119 3.70 14.51 1.91
C GLY A 119 3.14 13.94 3.21
N GLY A 120 3.98 13.26 3.99
CA GLY A 120 3.56 12.61 5.23
C GLY A 120 4.72 11.95 5.97
N GLN A 121 4.49 10.76 6.49
CA GLN A 121 5.51 9.91 7.11
C GLN A 121 5.46 8.50 6.52
N SER A 122 6.61 7.84 6.45
CA SER A 122 6.71 6.42 6.08
C SER A 122 6.37 5.49 7.26
N ALA A 123 6.24 4.19 7.00
CA ALA A 123 6.12 3.16 8.04
C ALA A 123 7.24 3.19 9.10
N ALA A 124 8.43 3.69 8.74
CA ALA A 124 9.55 3.87 9.64
C ALA A 124 9.51 5.20 10.42
N GLY A 125 8.45 6.02 10.25
CA GLY A 125 8.34 7.35 10.86
C GLY A 125 9.21 8.43 10.20
N THR A 126 9.85 8.12 9.06
CA THR A 126 10.66 9.09 8.32
C THR A 126 9.75 10.02 7.53
N ARG A 127 10.09 11.31 7.52
CA ARG A 127 9.34 12.30 6.74
C ARG A 127 9.39 11.98 5.24
N VAL A 128 8.22 11.90 4.62
CA VAL A 128 8.05 11.81 3.17
C VAL A 128 7.75 13.23 2.66
N PRO A 129 8.63 13.82 1.82
CA PRO A 129 8.37 15.15 1.28
C PRO A 129 7.20 15.14 0.27
N PRO A 130 6.58 16.29 0.00
CA PRO A 130 5.64 16.44 -1.11
C PRO A 130 6.22 15.91 -2.43
N ALA A 131 5.41 15.19 -3.18
CA ALA A 131 5.78 14.73 -4.51
C ALA A 131 5.84 15.89 -5.50
N PRO A 132 6.72 15.85 -6.51
CA PRO A 132 6.76 16.86 -7.55
C PRO A 132 5.44 16.84 -8.36
N LYS A 133 5.11 17.97 -8.99
CA LYS A 133 3.85 18.12 -9.75
C LYS A 133 3.65 17.03 -10.80
N GLU A 134 4.73 16.59 -11.42
CA GLU A 134 4.77 15.59 -12.49
C GLU A 134 4.43 14.17 -11.98
N ALA A 135 4.51 13.95 -10.66
CA ALA A 135 4.15 12.68 -10.02
C ALA A 135 2.71 12.66 -9.48
N LEU A 136 2.00 13.80 -9.52
CA LEU A 136 0.64 13.88 -8.99
C LEU A 136 -0.36 13.29 -9.99
N PRO A 137 -1.21 12.31 -9.60
CA PRO A 137 -2.26 11.77 -10.47
C PRO A 137 -3.08 12.89 -11.12
N ILE A 138 -3.27 12.84 -12.45
CA ILE A 138 -4.01 13.89 -13.19
C ILE A 138 -5.49 13.55 -13.36
N ILE A 139 -5.86 12.30 -13.10
CA ILE A 139 -7.25 11.86 -13.07
C ILE A 139 -7.53 11.31 -11.67
N THR A 140 -8.55 11.81 -11.01
CA THR A 140 -8.95 11.33 -9.69
C THR A 140 -10.40 10.87 -9.67
N PHE A 141 -10.71 9.98 -8.73
CA PHE A 141 -12.07 9.50 -8.47
C PHE A 141 -12.34 9.48 -6.96
N ASN A 142 -13.62 9.59 -6.57
CA ASN A 142 -14.01 9.49 -5.16
C ASN A 142 -14.38 8.06 -4.75
N ALA A 143 -15.30 7.42 -5.44
CA ALA A 143 -15.80 6.09 -5.06
C ALA A 143 -15.29 4.97 -5.98
N ALA A 144 -15.29 5.18 -7.28
CA ALA A 144 -14.84 4.19 -8.26
C ALA A 144 -14.51 4.83 -9.60
N ALA A 145 -13.64 4.16 -10.35
CA ALA A 145 -13.39 4.41 -11.77
C ALA A 145 -13.33 3.07 -12.51
N THR A 146 -13.73 3.06 -13.79
CA THR A 146 -13.66 1.86 -14.62
C THR A 146 -13.04 2.22 -15.97
N LEU A 147 -12.04 1.44 -16.38
CA LEU A 147 -11.45 1.47 -17.72
C LEU A 147 -11.97 0.26 -18.49
N HIS A 148 -12.48 0.49 -19.70
CA HIS A 148 -12.93 -0.55 -20.62
C HIS A 148 -11.88 -0.77 -21.71
N LEU A 149 -10.87 -1.60 -21.42
CA LEU A 149 -9.70 -1.84 -22.28
C LEU A 149 -9.33 -3.33 -22.27
N ASN A 150 -8.73 -3.81 -23.34
CA ASN A 150 -8.23 -5.17 -23.49
C ASN A 150 -9.30 -6.26 -23.32
N GLY A 151 -10.57 -5.92 -23.58
CA GLY A 151 -11.70 -6.80 -23.30
C GLY A 151 -12.00 -7.00 -21.80
N GLU A 152 -11.44 -6.14 -20.93
CA GLU A 152 -11.63 -6.13 -19.49
C GLU A 152 -12.46 -4.91 -19.06
N ASP A 153 -13.25 -5.09 -18.00
CA ASP A 153 -13.67 -4.01 -17.13
C ASP A 153 -12.67 -3.93 -15.98
N ILE A 154 -11.72 -3.00 -16.08
CA ILE A 154 -10.68 -2.74 -15.06
C ILE A 154 -11.25 -1.72 -14.10
N ARG A 155 -11.79 -2.19 -12.97
CA ARG A 155 -12.50 -1.36 -12.01
C ARG A 155 -11.68 -1.11 -10.76
N ALA A 156 -11.29 0.15 -10.52
CA ALA A 156 -10.75 0.61 -9.25
C ALA A 156 -11.91 1.00 -8.31
N LEU A 157 -11.98 0.40 -7.14
CA LEU A 157 -13.01 0.64 -6.13
C LEU A 157 -12.33 1.12 -4.84
N HIS A 158 -12.76 2.29 -4.34
CA HIS A 158 -12.23 2.87 -3.12
C HIS A 158 -12.71 2.13 -1.86
N PHE A 159 -11.77 1.90 -0.93
CA PHE A 159 -11.98 1.32 0.39
C PHE A 159 -11.47 2.31 1.45
N PRO A 160 -12.36 3.12 2.04
CA PRO A 160 -11.95 4.13 2.99
C PRO A 160 -11.42 3.51 4.28
N ARG A 161 -10.35 4.12 4.83
CA ARG A 161 -9.81 3.78 6.14
C ARG A 161 -9.36 2.31 6.30
N ALA A 162 -8.75 1.71 5.26
CA ALA A 162 -8.18 0.37 5.35
C ALA A 162 -6.68 0.44 5.70
N HIS A 163 -5.77 0.27 4.73
CA HIS A 163 -4.35 0.50 4.90
C HIS A 163 -4.02 2.00 5.03
N THR A 164 -4.69 2.81 4.19
CA THR A 164 -4.74 4.29 4.22
C THR A 164 -6.18 4.76 4.05
N ASP A 165 -6.41 6.08 3.88
CA ASP A 165 -7.72 6.63 3.53
C ASP A 165 -7.96 6.77 2.02
N GLY A 166 -6.95 6.47 1.21
CA GLY A 166 -7.00 6.57 -0.25
C GLY A 166 -6.98 5.23 -0.98
N ASP A 167 -7.13 4.11 -0.27
CA ASP A 167 -6.95 2.79 -0.86
C ASP A 167 -7.95 2.48 -1.96
N ALA A 168 -7.46 1.87 -3.03
CA ALA A 168 -8.25 1.31 -4.10
C ALA A 168 -7.88 -0.15 -4.36
N VAL A 169 -8.89 -1.01 -4.46
CA VAL A 169 -8.76 -2.38 -4.96
C VAL A 169 -9.13 -2.38 -6.44
N VAL A 170 -8.31 -3.02 -7.27
CA VAL A 170 -8.53 -3.05 -8.73
C VAL A 170 -8.97 -4.44 -9.16
N PHE A 171 -10.14 -4.51 -9.76
CA PHE A 171 -10.76 -5.75 -10.27
C PHE A 171 -10.59 -5.82 -11.80
N PHE A 172 -10.06 -6.92 -12.28
CA PHE A 172 -10.01 -7.31 -13.70
C PHE A 172 -11.11 -8.36 -13.92
N SER A 173 -12.28 -7.91 -14.40
CA SER A 173 -13.52 -8.70 -14.33
C SER A 173 -13.48 -9.99 -15.13
N GLN A 174 -13.01 -9.94 -16.38
CA GLN A 174 -12.99 -11.11 -17.27
C GLN A 174 -11.88 -12.09 -16.91
N SER A 175 -10.72 -11.57 -16.53
CA SER A 175 -9.57 -12.38 -16.06
C SER A 175 -9.78 -12.95 -14.66
N LYS A 176 -10.79 -12.48 -13.90
CA LYS A 176 -11.03 -12.84 -12.49
C LYS A 176 -9.77 -12.64 -11.63
N VAL A 177 -9.14 -11.49 -11.77
CA VAL A 177 -7.98 -11.09 -10.95
C VAL A 177 -8.35 -9.87 -10.13
N VAL A 178 -7.89 -9.83 -8.89
CA VAL A 178 -8.07 -8.69 -7.98
C VAL A 178 -6.71 -8.26 -7.46
N HIS A 179 -6.36 -6.99 -7.65
CA HIS A 179 -5.18 -6.38 -7.05
C HIS A 179 -5.58 -5.63 -5.78
N MET A 180 -5.06 -6.08 -4.65
CA MET A 180 -5.50 -5.62 -3.32
C MET A 180 -4.74 -4.39 -2.80
N GLY A 181 -3.62 -4.01 -3.46
CA GLY A 181 -2.67 -3.10 -2.80
C GLY A 181 -2.32 -3.63 -1.41
N ASP A 182 -1.95 -2.76 -0.51
CA ASP A 182 -1.50 -3.13 0.84
C ASP A 182 -2.64 -3.44 1.83
N ILE A 183 -3.89 -3.46 1.35
CA ILE A 183 -5.00 -4.04 2.12
C ILE A 183 -4.76 -5.54 2.38
N PHE A 184 -4.03 -6.23 1.49
CA PHE A 184 -3.62 -7.61 1.66
C PHE A 184 -2.15 -7.81 1.29
N VAL A 185 -1.36 -8.33 2.23
CA VAL A 185 0.07 -8.64 2.07
C VAL A 185 0.36 -10.02 2.63
N THR A 186 1.47 -10.65 2.18
CA THR A 186 1.79 -12.04 2.58
C THR A 186 3.11 -12.17 3.35
N TYR A 187 3.75 -11.06 3.72
CA TYR A 187 5.03 -11.06 4.44
C TYR A 187 4.90 -11.19 5.97
N GLY A 188 3.70 -11.11 6.54
CA GLY A 188 3.44 -11.14 7.98
C GLY A 188 2.36 -10.16 8.40
N PHE A 189 2.51 -9.52 9.58
CA PHE A 189 1.60 -8.46 9.99
C PHE A 189 1.60 -7.30 8.98
N PRO A 190 0.41 -6.73 8.65
CA PRO A 190 0.35 -5.59 7.75
C PRO A 190 0.81 -4.31 8.45
N PHE A 191 1.35 -3.39 7.67
CA PHE A 191 1.40 -1.99 8.06
C PHE A 191 0.00 -1.39 7.91
N ILE A 192 -0.48 -0.67 8.93
CA ILE A 192 -1.73 0.12 8.90
C ILE A 192 -1.33 1.55 9.19
N ASP A 193 -1.42 2.42 8.20
CA ASP A 193 -0.98 3.82 8.29
C ASP A 193 -2.05 4.67 8.98
N LEU A 194 -2.05 4.68 10.31
CA LEU A 194 -2.99 5.46 11.11
C LEU A 194 -2.89 6.96 10.81
N GLN A 195 -1.68 7.47 10.52
CA GLN A 195 -1.47 8.89 10.21
C GLN A 195 -2.07 9.29 8.86
N SER A 196 -2.17 8.31 7.96
CA SER A 196 -2.86 8.48 6.69
C SER A 196 -4.29 7.94 6.71
N GLY A 197 -4.91 7.88 7.90
CA GLY A 197 -6.31 7.54 8.07
C GLY A 197 -6.64 6.05 7.94
N GLY A 198 -5.63 5.18 7.91
CA GLY A 198 -5.82 3.72 7.96
C GLY A 198 -6.45 3.27 9.29
N SER A 199 -7.03 2.07 9.31
CA SER A 199 -7.66 1.48 10.48
C SER A 199 -7.77 -0.03 10.35
N VAL A 200 -7.52 -0.77 11.44
CA VAL A 200 -7.69 -2.23 11.44
C VAL A 200 -9.12 -2.63 11.15
N ARG A 201 -10.10 -1.88 11.65
CA ARG A 201 -11.54 -2.16 11.42
C ARG A 201 -11.90 -1.95 9.95
N GLY A 202 -11.38 -0.90 9.34
CA GLY A 202 -11.59 -0.65 7.91
C GLY A 202 -10.89 -1.68 7.04
N MET A 203 -9.67 -2.10 7.38
CA MET A 203 -8.95 -3.17 6.68
C MET A 203 -9.72 -4.50 6.76
N ILE A 204 -10.23 -4.89 7.93
CA ILE A 204 -11.09 -6.06 8.09
C ILE A 204 -12.32 -5.97 7.17
N ALA A 205 -13.04 -4.84 7.21
CA ALA A 205 -14.23 -4.63 6.40
C ALA A 205 -13.93 -4.69 4.89
N ALA A 206 -12.81 -4.11 4.45
CA ALA A 206 -12.37 -4.14 3.06
C ALA A 206 -12.11 -5.58 2.59
N ILE A 207 -11.38 -6.37 3.38
CA ILE A 207 -11.09 -7.77 3.07
C ILE A 207 -12.38 -8.59 3.02
N GLU A 208 -13.29 -8.43 3.98
CA GLU A 208 -14.60 -9.09 3.98
C GLU A 208 -15.42 -8.77 2.74
N GLN A 209 -15.46 -7.49 2.36
CA GLN A 209 -16.20 -7.05 1.18
C GLN A 209 -15.59 -7.64 -0.11
N VAL A 210 -14.26 -7.66 -0.25
CA VAL A 210 -13.60 -8.28 -1.41
C VAL A 210 -13.87 -9.78 -1.44
N MET A 211 -13.75 -10.49 -0.32
CA MET A 211 -14.04 -11.92 -0.24
C MET A 211 -15.50 -12.26 -0.56
N ALA A 212 -16.44 -11.35 -0.28
CA ALA A 212 -17.86 -11.55 -0.58
C ALA A 212 -18.21 -11.25 -2.06
N THR A 213 -17.42 -10.42 -2.73
CA THR A 213 -17.73 -9.94 -4.09
C THR A 213 -16.84 -10.55 -5.18
N ALA A 214 -15.62 -10.94 -4.86
CA ALA A 214 -14.71 -11.57 -5.79
C ALA A 214 -15.21 -12.98 -6.14
N PRO A 215 -15.06 -13.43 -7.41
CA PRO A 215 -15.30 -14.83 -7.76
C PRO A 215 -14.48 -15.78 -6.88
N ALA A 216 -15.06 -16.93 -6.52
CA ALA A 216 -14.39 -17.90 -5.64
C ALA A 216 -13.07 -18.45 -6.22
N ASP A 217 -12.94 -18.46 -7.56
CA ASP A 217 -11.77 -18.87 -8.32
C ASP A 217 -10.84 -17.69 -8.68
N ALA A 218 -11.11 -16.49 -8.17
CA ALA A 218 -10.29 -15.32 -8.45
C ALA A 218 -8.85 -15.48 -7.96
N LYS A 219 -7.91 -14.99 -8.76
CA LYS A 219 -6.51 -14.80 -8.37
C LYS A 219 -6.36 -13.45 -7.67
N ILE A 220 -5.56 -13.42 -6.64
CA ILE A 220 -5.31 -12.22 -5.84
C ILE A 220 -3.85 -11.81 -6.04
N ILE A 221 -3.65 -10.56 -6.45
CA ILE A 221 -2.35 -9.90 -6.41
C ILE A 221 -2.31 -9.11 -5.10
N PRO A 222 -1.52 -9.53 -4.10
CA PRO A 222 -1.32 -8.77 -2.88
C PRO A 222 -0.47 -7.53 -3.18
N GLY A 223 -0.46 -6.54 -2.29
CA GLY A 223 0.48 -5.42 -2.41
C GLY A 223 1.93 -5.89 -2.38
N HIS A 224 2.24 -6.86 -1.53
CA HIS A 224 3.56 -7.50 -1.44
C HIS A 224 3.44 -9.01 -1.29
N GLY A 225 4.32 -9.73 -2.01
CA GLY A 225 4.45 -11.17 -1.97
C GLY A 225 3.82 -11.90 -3.18
N PRO A 226 3.77 -13.23 -3.16
CA PRO A 226 3.38 -14.02 -4.32
C PRO A 226 1.87 -13.92 -4.64
N VAL A 227 1.52 -14.19 -5.90
CA VAL A 227 0.12 -14.36 -6.31
C VAL A 227 -0.59 -15.35 -5.40
N SER A 228 -1.75 -14.97 -4.93
CA SER A 228 -2.58 -15.68 -3.96
C SER A 228 -3.99 -15.97 -4.55
N ASN A 229 -4.91 -16.39 -3.70
CA ASN A 229 -6.31 -16.63 -4.02
C ASN A 229 -7.21 -16.18 -2.87
N VAL A 230 -8.53 -16.23 -3.06
CA VAL A 230 -9.51 -15.82 -2.03
C VAL A 230 -9.39 -16.66 -0.74
N ALA A 231 -9.00 -17.94 -0.84
CA ALA A 231 -8.86 -18.80 0.35
C ALA A 231 -7.65 -18.38 1.21
N ASP A 232 -6.57 -17.88 0.61
CA ASP A 232 -5.37 -17.43 1.31
C ASP A 232 -5.63 -16.15 2.14
N MET A 233 -6.66 -15.39 1.83
CA MET A 233 -7.07 -14.22 2.62
C MET A 233 -7.72 -14.61 3.96
N LYS A 234 -8.27 -15.83 4.10
CA LYS A 234 -8.98 -16.27 5.30
C LYS A 234 -8.09 -16.26 6.56
N PRO A 235 -6.89 -16.89 6.57
CA PRO A 235 -6.02 -16.83 7.74
C PRO A 235 -5.56 -15.41 8.06
N PHE A 236 -5.32 -14.55 7.06
CA PHE A 236 -4.98 -13.15 7.27
C PHE A 236 -6.13 -12.39 7.94
N LEU A 237 -7.36 -12.55 7.45
CA LEU A 237 -8.55 -11.95 8.06
C LEU A 237 -8.78 -12.46 9.49
N ALA A 238 -8.59 -13.76 9.73
CA ALA A 238 -8.73 -14.35 11.06
C ALA A 238 -7.71 -13.77 12.05
N MET A 239 -6.45 -13.63 11.62
CA MET A 239 -5.38 -13.00 12.38
C MET A 239 -5.73 -11.56 12.74
N LEU A 240 -6.20 -10.74 11.79
CA LEU A 240 -6.59 -9.35 12.05
C LEU A 240 -7.71 -9.26 13.08
N LYS A 241 -8.76 -10.05 12.92
CA LYS A 241 -9.93 -10.06 13.82
C LYS A 241 -9.56 -10.48 15.24
N ASP A 242 -8.81 -11.57 15.37
CA ASP A 242 -8.42 -12.11 16.68
C ASP A 242 -7.44 -11.15 17.38
N SER A 243 -6.43 -10.63 16.67
CA SER A 243 -5.49 -9.66 17.22
C SER A 243 -6.20 -8.38 17.69
N ALA A 244 -7.10 -7.85 16.88
CA ALA A 244 -7.90 -6.67 17.25
C ALA A 244 -8.78 -6.96 18.47
N ALA A 245 -9.43 -8.12 18.55
CA ALA A 245 -10.28 -8.49 19.67
C ALA A 245 -9.50 -8.63 20.98
N ARG A 246 -8.30 -9.27 20.95
CA ARG A 246 -7.45 -9.43 22.14
C ARG A 246 -6.95 -8.08 22.66
N VAL A 247 -6.46 -7.21 21.77
CA VAL A 247 -6.00 -5.86 22.16
C VAL A 247 -7.17 -5.02 22.67
N GLN A 248 -8.33 -5.07 22.01
CA GLN A 248 -9.55 -4.36 22.44
C GLN A 248 -9.97 -4.79 23.86
N LYS A 249 -9.95 -6.08 24.15
CA LYS A 249 -10.23 -6.62 25.51
C LYS A 249 -9.26 -6.06 26.54
N GLY A 250 -7.96 -6.04 26.25
CA GLY A 250 -6.97 -5.46 27.15
C GLY A 250 -7.19 -3.97 27.42
N ILE A 251 -7.57 -3.21 26.39
CA ILE A 251 -7.94 -1.79 26.54
C ILE A 251 -9.19 -1.64 27.45
N GLU A 252 -10.16 -2.56 27.36
CA GLU A 252 -11.36 -2.56 28.19
C GLU A 252 -11.07 -2.90 29.66
N GLU A 253 -10.06 -3.77 29.88
CA GLU A 253 -9.53 -4.09 31.21
C GLU A 253 -8.62 -2.97 31.77
N GLY A 254 -8.41 -1.87 31.05
CA GLY A 254 -7.59 -0.72 31.48
C GLY A 254 -6.09 -0.93 31.36
N LYS A 255 -5.64 -1.94 30.61
CA LYS A 255 -4.22 -2.25 30.41
C LYS A 255 -3.54 -1.21 29.52
N THR A 256 -2.29 -0.91 29.81
CA THR A 256 -1.41 -0.11 28.95
C THR A 256 -0.88 -0.99 27.80
N VAL A 257 -0.38 -0.35 26.74
CA VAL A 257 0.25 -1.04 25.62
C VAL A 257 1.45 -1.89 26.07
N ASP A 258 2.26 -1.40 27.00
CA ASP A 258 3.42 -2.12 27.55
C ASP A 258 2.98 -3.37 28.32
N GLN A 259 1.88 -3.30 29.07
CA GLN A 259 1.32 -4.48 29.73
C GLN A 259 0.89 -5.53 28.72
N LEU A 260 0.22 -5.14 27.62
CA LEU A 260 -0.20 -6.07 26.57
C LEU A 260 1.00 -6.74 25.88
N LYS A 261 2.08 -5.99 25.62
CA LYS A 261 3.32 -6.55 25.08
C LYS A 261 3.97 -7.55 26.06
N ASN A 262 4.11 -7.16 27.32
CA ASN A 262 4.73 -8.01 28.35
C ASN A 262 3.92 -9.29 28.61
N GLU A 263 2.60 -9.25 28.47
CA GLU A 263 1.70 -10.41 28.58
C GLU A 263 1.66 -11.26 27.31
N ASN A 264 2.41 -10.88 26.25
CA ASN A 264 2.40 -11.52 24.93
C ASN A 264 0.96 -11.71 24.40
N VAL A 265 0.19 -10.61 24.36
CA VAL A 265 -1.25 -10.62 23.99
C VAL A 265 -1.53 -11.28 22.64
N LEU A 266 -0.55 -11.28 21.72
CA LEU A 266 -0.62 -11.93 20.42
C LEU A 266 0.07 -13.31 20.36
N ALA A 267 0.16 -14.02 21.51
CA ALA A 267 0.67 -15.40 21.54
C ALA A 267 -0.03 -16.29 20.49
N GLY A 268 0.77 -17.06 19.74
CA GLY A 268 0.32 -17.89 18.63
C GLY A 268 0.46 -17.23 17.24
N TYR A 269 0.87 -15.94 17.19
CA TYR A 269 1.14 -15.22 15.94
C TYR A 269 2.62 -14.84 15.77
N GLU A 270 3.54 -15.53 16.44
CA GLU A 270 4.99 -15.23 16.43
C GLU A 270 5.57 -15.25 15.02
N SER A 271 5.08 -16.15 14.15
CA SER A 271 5.53 -16.25 12.75
C SER A 271 5.11 -15.08 11.87
N TRP A 272 4.15 -14.27 12.33
CA TRP A 272 3.69 -13.09 11.59
C TRP A 272 4.56 -11.86 11.86
N GLY A 273 5.23 -11.77 13.02
CA GLY A 273 5.89 -10.57 13.49
C GLY A 273 7.28 -10.75 14.09
N GLY A 274 8.12 -11.65 13.55
CA GLY A 274 9.51 -11.82 13.98
C GLY A 274 10.38 -10.56 13.83
N PRO A 275 11.56 -10.51 14.47
CA PRO A 275 12.43 -9.34 14.45
C PRO A 275 12.93 -8.96 13.05
N GLU A 276 12.98 -9.92 12.13
CA GLU A 276 13.34 -9.75 10.72
C GLU A 276 12.15 -9.32 9.84
N LYS A 277 10.95 -9.29 10.39
CA LYS A 277 9.75 -8.90 9.65
C LYS A 277 9.63 -7.39 9.53
N HIS A 278 9.00 -6.93 8.46
CA HIS A 278 8.74 -5.51 8.21
C HIS A 278 7.96 -4.87 9.37
N ILE A 279 6.93 -5.55 9.88
CA ILE A 279 6.17 -5.16 11.06
C ILE A 279 6.40 -6.21 12.15
N THR A 280 7.07 -5.82 13.23
CA THR A 280 7.26 -6.68 14.41
C THR A 280 5.97 -6.80 15.21
N THR A 281 5.87 -7.85 16.05
CA THR A 281 4.72 -8.05 16.95
C THR A 281 4.45 -6.81 17.81
N ASP A 282 5.50 -6.22 18.39
CA ASP A 282 5.37 -5.02 19.23
C ASP A 282 4.82 -3.82 18.46
N LYS A 283 5.33 -3.57 17.25
CA LYS A 283 4.82 -2.49 16.39
C LYS A 283 3.36 -2.73 16.00
N PHE A 284 2.98 -3.98 15.75
CA PHE A 284 1.60 -4.30 15.42
C PHE A 284 0.66 -4.11 16.62
N ILE A 285 1.10 -4.49 17.86
CA ILE A 285 0.35 -4.20 19.09
C ILE A 285 0.20 -2.70 19.29
N ASP A 286 1.28 -1.90 19.08
CA ASP A 286 1.20 -0.42 19.15
C ASP A 286 0.15 0.14 18.19
N THR A 287 0.17 -0.34 16.94
CA THR A 287 -0.78 0.09 15.90
C THR A 287 -2.22 -0.23 16.30
N LEU A 288 -2.50 -1.46 16.72
CA LEU A 288 -3.83 -1.89 17.15
C LEU A 288 -4.31 -1.11 18.38
N TYR A 289 -3.44 -0.93 19.38
CA TYR A 289 -3.76 -0.20 20.60
C TYR A 289 -4.15 1.25 20.33
N ASN A 290 -3.36 1.93 19.50
CA ASN A 290 -3.62 3.33 19.17
C ASN A 290 -4.92 3.49 18.36
N ASP A 291 -5.12 2.70 17.30
CA ASP A 291 -6.33 2.72 16.48
C ASP A 291 -7.61 2.44 17.30
N LEU A 292 -7.57 1.38 18.12
CA LEU A 292 -8.74 0.93 18.89
C LEU A 292 -9.07 1.85 20.07
N LYS A 293 -8.06 2.52 20.65
CA LYS A 293 -8.25 3.49 21.75
C LYS A 293 -8.83 4.81 21.27
N GLU A 294 -8.35 5.35 20.15
CA GLU A 294 -8.85 6.60 19.57
C GLU A 294 -10.32 6.48 19.18
N ASN A 295 -10.75 5.34 18.64
CA ASN A 295 -12.12 5.10 18.26
C ASN A 295 -13.11 4.96 19.45
N LYS A 296 -12.63 4.88 20.71
CA LYS A 296 -13.48 4.98 21.92
C LYS A 296 -13.80 6.43 22.29
N THR A 297 -12.94 7.39 21.95
CA THR A 297 -13.09 8.80 22.33
C THR A 297 -13.81 9.63 21.27
N GLY A 298 -13.89 9.14 20.03
CA GLY A 298 -14.60 9.76 18.91
C GLY A 298 -15.99 9.16 18.75
N GLY A 299 -16.98 9.70 19.46
CA GLY A 299 -18.38 9.53 19.08
C GLY A 299 -18.55 9.97 17.62
N PHE A 300 -19.33 9.22 16.85
CA PHE A 300 -19.67 9.50 15.46
C PHE A 300 -19.83 11.01 15.20
N ASP A 301 -18.84 11.61 14.54
CA ASP A 301 -19.02 12.97 14.02
C ASP A 301 -20.00 12.88 12.84
N LYS A 302 -21.27 13.21 13.16
CA LYS A 302 -22.38 13.28 12.21
C LYS A 302 -22.29 14.58 11.44
N HIS A 303 -21.21 14.85 10.71
CA HIS A 303 -21.16 15.96 9.75
C HIS A 303 -19.93 15.83 8.84
N ARG A 304 -20.11 15.19 7.68
CA ARG A 304 -19.81 15.79 6.37
C ARG A 304 -20.20 14.84 5.24
#